data_027a7ccbe624a0ae26dbf119a5dc6bd0
#
_entry.id   027a7ccbe624a0ae26dbf119a5dc6bd0
#
_cell.length_a   1.000
_cell.length_b   1.000
_cell.length_c   1.000
_cell.angle_alpha   90.00
_cell.angle_beta   90.00
_cell.angle_gamma   90.00
#
_symmetry.space_group_name_H-M   'P 1'
#
loop_
_entity.id
_entity.type
_entity.pdbx_description
1 polymer ?
#
loop_
_entity_poly.entity_id
_entity_poly.type
_entity_poly.pdbx_seq_one_letter_code
_entity_poly.pdbx_strand_id
1 'polypeptide(L)'
;STGFVVVLIFLLVGGLIGAFIAYKIPMTAMPELVAGFHSLVGLAAVFVAIAAFLNPQAFNLGSPGNIKLGSLIEMSIGAAVGAITFSGSIIAFLKLQGLMSGSPITFKGQHPLNAMILISIIALTYLLCSTQSSNLFWILLVVSFLIGFLLIIPIGGADMPVVISMLN
;
A
#
# COMPACT_ATOMS: atom_id res chain seq x y z
N SER A 1 -13.91 11.17 -24.74
CA SER A 1 -13.43 9.80 -24.63
C SER A 1 -14.04 9.14 -23.41
N THR A 2 -14.52 7.92 -23.54
CA THR A 2 -15.26 7.16 -22.52
C THR A 2 -14.44 7.02 -21.21
N GLY A 3 -13.12 6.87 -21.31
CA GLY A 3 -12.25 6.75 -20.15
C GLY A 3 -12.21 7.98 -19.23
N PHE A 4 -12.23 9.17 -19.79
CA PHE A 4 -12.26 10.42 -19.03
C PHE A 4 -13.56 10.57 -18.22
N VAL A 5 -14.69 10.20 -18.82
CA VAL A 5 -16.01 10.23 -18.16
C VAL A 5 -16.05 9.25 -17.00
N VAL A 6 -15.50 8.04 -17.17
CA VAL A 6 -15.42 7.03 -16.12
C VAL A 6 -14.58 7.54 -14.93
N VAL A 7 -13.43 8.15 -15.19
CA VAL A 7 -12.57 8.73 -14.14
C VAL A 7 -13.32 9.83 -13.39
N LEU A 8 -14.01 10.73 -14.09
CA LEU A 8 -14.80 11.78 -13.44
C LEU A 8 -15.92 11.22 -12.56
N ILE A 9 -16.61 10.17 -13.00
CA ILE A 9 -17.67 9.53 -12.19
C ILE A 9 -17.07 8.95 -10.90
N PHE A 10 -15.98 8.20 -10.97
CA PHE A 10 -15.35 7.66 -9.78
C PHE A 10 -14.82 8.72 -8.85
N LEU A 11 -14.26 9.81 -9.38
CA LEU A 11 -13.78 10.94 -8.60
C LEU A 11 -14.94 11.64 -7.87
N LEU A 12 -16.07 11.86 -8.54
CA LEU A 12 -17.27 12.45 -7.93
C LEU A 12 -17.86 11.53 -6.85
N VAL A 13 -18.00 10.25 -7.13
CA VAL A 13 -18.52 9.28 -6.16
C VAL A 13 -17.62 9.20 -4.93
N GLY A 14 -16.31 9.03 -5.13
CA GLY A 14 -15.34 8.99 -4.02
C GLY A 14 -15.31 10.29 -3.23
N GLY A 15 -15.35 11.44 -3.91
CA GLY A 15 -15.39 12.76 -3.29
C GLY A 15 -16.65 12.99 -2.45
N LEU A 16 -17.83 12.59 -2.94
CA LEU A 16 -19.08 12.69 -2.19
C LEU A 16 -19.09 11.80 -0.94
N ILE A 17 -18.63 10.55 -1.09
CA ILE A 17 -18.51 9.63 0.06
C ILE A 17 -17.52 10.19 1.08
N GLY A 18 -16.34 10.64 0.65
CA GLY A 18 -15.33 11.23 1.51
C GLY A 18 -15.81 12.48 2.22
N ALA A 19 -16.47 13.39 1.53
CA ALA A 19 -17.04 14.60 2.11
C ALA A 19 -18.13 14.28 3.15
N PHE A 20 -19.00 13.32 2.85
CA PHE A 20 -20.05 12.88 3.78
C PHE A 20 -19.45 12.29 5.07
N ILE A 21 -18.44 11.44 4.96
CA ILE A 21 -17.73 10.85 6.10
C ILE A 21 -17.03 11.95 6.90
N ALA A 22 -16.29 12.85 6.24
CA ALA A 22 -15.56 13.93 6.89
C ALA A 22 -16.48 14.88 7.66
N TYR A 23 -17.69 15.13 7.15
CA TYR A 23 -18.67 15.99 7.83
C TYR A 23 -19.25 15.33 9.07
N LYS A 24 -19.45 14.01 9.08
CA LYS A 24 -20.09 13.28 10.18
C LYS A 24 -19.14 12.81 11.28
N ILE A 25 -17.87 12.70 11.01
CA ILE A 25 -16.90 12.13 11.96
C ILE A 25 -16.55 13.16 13.05
N PRO A 26 -16.58 12.77 14.34
CA PRO A 26 -16.10 13.62 15.43
C PRO A 26 -14.57 13.75 15.37
N MET A 27 -14.05 14.88 15.85
CA MET A 27 -12.61 15.17 15.89
C MET A 27 -11.80 14.11 16.64
N THR A 28 -12.41 13.45 17.62
CA THR A 28 -11.78 12.37 18.41
C THR A 28 -11.48 11.11 17.58
N ALA A 29 -12.21 10.88 16.49
CA ALA A 29 -12.05 9.74 15.60
C ALA A 29 -11.17 10.07 14.35
N MET A 30 -10.54 11.24 14.31
CA MET A 30 -9.69 11.64 13.19
C MET A 30 -8.52 10.69 12.92
N PRO A 31 -7.78 10.17 13.93
CA PRO A 31 -6.69 9.22 13.66
C PRO A 31 -7.17 7.95 12.96
N GLU A 32 -8.33 7.44 13.32
CA GLU A 32 -8.96 6.26 12.72
C GLU A 32 -9.36 6.53 11.26
N LEU A 33 -9.98 7.70 11.03
CA LEU A 33 -10.36 8.12 9.67
C LEU A 33 -9.15 8.24 8.77
N VAL A 34 -8.08 8.87 9.26
CA VAL A 34 -6.84 9.03 8.50
C VAL A 34 -6.23 7.67 8.18
N ALA A 35 -6.19 6.73 9.15
CA ALA A 35 -5.72 5.38 8.91
C ALA A 35 -6.56 4.66 7.85
N GLY A 36 -7.89 4.77 7.92
CA GLY A 36 -8.80 4.18 6.95
C GLY A 36 -8.59 4.73 5.54
N PHE A 37 -8.53 6.04 5.38
CA PHE A 37 -8.27 6.66 4.08
C PHE A 37 -6.87 6.36 3.55
N HIS A 38 -5.89 6.31 4.43
CA HIS A 38 -4.51 5.98 4.05
C HIS A 38 -4.39 4.56 3.50
N SER A 39 -5.15 3.61 4.08
CA SER A 39 -5.23 2.26 3.51
C SER A 39 -5.78 2.26 2.08
N LEU A 40 -6.82 3.06 1.79
CA LEU A 40 -7.37 3.19 0.45
C LEU A 40 -6.39 3.83 -0.54
N VAL A 41 -5.61 4.82 -0.11
CA VAL A 41 -4.55 5.43 -0.93
C VAL A 41 -3.46 4.41 -1.26
N GLY A 42 -3.03 3.62 -0.27
CA GLY A 42 -2.07 2.53 -0.49
C GLY A 42 -2.60 1.49 -1.50
N LEU A 43 -3.87 1.10 -1.37
CA LEU A 43 -4.52 0.20 -2.31
C LEU A 43 -4.62 0.79 -3.72
N ALA A 44 -4.93 2.08 -3.84
CA ALA A 44 -4.95 2.77 -5.13
C ALA A 44 -3.56 2.74 -5.81
N ALA A 45 -2.49 2.96 -5.06
CA ALA A 45 -1.12 2.86 -5.57
C ALA A 45 -0.79 1.45 -6.09
N VAL A 46 -1.25 0.40 -5.39
CA VAL A 46 -1.12 -0.99 -5.85
C VAL A 46 -1.84 -1.21 -7.16
N PHE A 47 -3.09 -0.75 -7.30
CA PHE A 47 -3.86 -0.91 -8.54
C PHE A 47 -3.26 -0.14 -9.71
N VAL A 48 -2.72 1.07 -9.48
CA VAL A 48 -2.01 1.83 -10.51
C VAL A 48 -0.78 1.07 -10.98
N ALA A 49 0.01 0.49 -10.06
CA ALA A 49 1.17 -0.31 -10.40
C ALA A 49 0.79 -1.57 -11.18
N ILE A 50 -0.29 -2.27 -10.79
CA ILE A 50 -0.81 -3.43 -11.52
C ILE A 50 -1.24 -3.02 -12.93
N ALA A 51 -2.01 -1.94 -13.06
CA ALA A 51 -2.47 -1.46 -14.36
C ALA A 51 -1.31 -1.08 -15.28
N ALA A 52 -0.30 -0.40 -14.75
CA ALA A 52 0.90 -0.02 -15.48
C ALA A 52 1.75 -1.24 -15.89
N PHE A 53 1.85 -2.25 -15.05
CA PHE A 53 2.57 -3.48 -15.35
C PHE A 53 1.87 -4.33 -16.44
N LEU A 54 0.53 -4.44 -16.35
CA LEU A 54 -0.25 -5.24 -17.31
C LEU A 54 -0.43 -4.52 -18.66
N ASN A 55 -0.47 -3.19 -18.67
CA ASN A 55 -0.64 -2.41 -19.89
C ASN A 55 0.34 -1.21 -19.95
N PRO A 56 1.65 -1.47 -20.05
CA PRO A 56 2.66 -0.43 -20.03
C PRO A 56 2.56 0.55 -21.22
N GLN A 57 1.99 0.12 -22.33
CA GLN A 57 1.79 0.98 -23.51
C GLN A 57 0.83 2.13 -23.23
N ALA A 58 -0.23 1.91 -22.45
CA ALA A 58 -1.19 2.96 -22.07
C ALA A 58 -0.55 4.08 -21.24
N PHE A 59 0.56 3.79 -20.57
CA PHE A 59 1.32 4.73 -19.73
C PHE A 59 2.62 5.23 -20.40
N ASN A 60 2.84 4.89 -21.68
CA ASN A 60 4.08 5.21 -22.42
C ASN A 60 5.38 4.66 -21.75
N LEU A 61 5.29 3.55 -21.03
CA LEU A 61 6.38 2.93 -20.27
C LEU A 61 7.18 1.89 -21.08
N GLY A 62 6.65 1.48 -22.24
CA GLY A 62 7.21 0.44 -23.09
C GLY A 62 6.14 -0.54 -23.57
N SER A 63 6.54 -1.77 -23.85
CA SER A 63 5.64 -2.88 -24.19
C SER A 63 5.66 -3.97 -23.13
N PRO A 64 4.66 -4.85 -23.04
CA PRO A 64 4.70 -5.99 -22.14
C PRO A 64 5.98 -6.82 -22.33
N GLY A 65 6.71 -7.07 -21.26
CA GLY A 65 8.00 -7.76 -21.29
C GLY A 65 9.19 -6.89 -21.74
N ASN A 66 8.98 -5.63 -22.08
CA ASN A 66 10.03 -4.67 -22.44
C ASN A 66 9.69 -3.26 -21.91
N ILE A 67 9.54 -3.17 -20.60
CA ILE A 67 9.30 -1.91 -19.88
C ILE A 67 10.63 -1.23 -19.64
N LYS A 68 10.68 0.10 -19.75
CA LYS A 68 11.88 0.89 -19.43
C LYS A 68 12.34 0.63 -18.01
N LEU A 69 13.63 0.43 -17.79
CA LEU A 69 14.19 0.06 -16.49
C LEU A 69 13.81 1.05 -15.38
N GLY A 70 13.92 2.36 -15.61
CA GLY A 70 13.53 3.38 -14.64
C GLY A 70 12.06 3.24 -14.21
N SER A 71 11.16 3.13 -15.18
CA SER A 71 9.73 2.97 -14.94
C SER A 71 9.40 1.67 -14.20
N LEU A 72 10.14 0.60 -14.47
CA LEU A 72 9.97 -0.68 -13.81
C LEU A 72 10.41 -0.63 -12.33
N ILE A 73 11.49 0.10 -12.03
CA ILE A 73 11.95 0.35 -10.67
C ILE A 73 10.91 1.20 -9.91
N GLU A 74 10.47 2.32 -10.50
CA GLU A 74 9.45 3.21 -9.91
C GLU A 74 8.15 2.46 -9.62
N MET A 75 7.69 1.66 -10.57
CA MET A 75 6.49 0.83 -10.44
C MET A 75 6.63 -0.22 -9.34
N SER A 76 7.78 -0.88 -9.25
CA SER A 76 8.05 -1.90 -8.23
C SER A 76 8.08 -1.29 -6.83
N ILE A 77 8.73 -0.14 -6.68
CA ILE A 77 8.76 0.61 -5.42
C ILE A 77 7.35 1.11 -5.08
N GLY A 78 6.63 1.69 -6.03
CA GLY A 78 5.26 2.15 -5.84
C GLY A 78 4.32 1.03 -5.42
N ALA A 79 4.42 -0.14 -6.04
CA ALA A 79 3.68 -1.34 -5.69
C ALA A 79 4.00 -1.83 -4.26
N ALA A 80 5.29 -1.91 -3.92
CA ALA A 80 5.73 -2.35 -2.60
C ALA A 80 5.30 -1.38 -1.50
N VAL A 81 5.55 -0.08 -1.68
CA VAL A 81 5.15 0.97 -0.72
C VAL A 81 3.63 1.01 -0.58
N GLY A 82 2.88 0.95 -1.69
CA GLY A 82 1.42 0.91 -1.66
C GLY A 82 0.87 -0.30 -0.89
N ALA A 83 1.45 -1.48 -1.08
CA ALA A 83 1.06 -2.71 -0.39
C ALA A 83 1.37 -2.64 1.12
N ILE A 84 2.55 -2.14 1.50
CA ILE A 84 2.94 -1.93 2.90
C ILE A 84 2.01 -0.92 3.56
N THR A 85 1.74 0.19 2.89
CA THR A 85 0.84 1.25 3.37
C THR A 85 -0.58 0.72 3.58
N PHE A 86 -1.12 -0.02 2.61
CA PHE A 86 -2.45 -0.61 2.73
C PHE A 86 -2.56 -1.55 3.92
N SER A 87 -1.71 -2.57 3.98
CA SER A 87 -1.75 -3.59 5.03
C SER A 87 -1.44 -3.04 6.42
N GLY A 88 -0.44 -2.15 6.51
CA GLY A 88 -0.06 -1.49 7.76
C GLY A 88 -1.17 -0.57 8.28
N SER A 89 -1.79 0.21 7.40
CA SER A 89 -2.88 1.13 7.79
C SER A 89 -4.16 0.40 8.20
N ILE A 90 -4.44 -0.78 7.64
CA ILE A 90 -5.55 -1.63 8.13
C ILE A 90 -5.30 -2.06 9.56
N ILE A 91 -4.10 -2.53 9.91
CA ILE A 91 -3.77 -2.91 11.30
C ILE A 91 -3.86 -1.69 12.23
N ALA A 92 -3.35 -0.55 11.80
CA ALA A 92 -3.45 0.69 12.56
C ALA A 92 -4.94 1.07 12.83
N PHE A 93 -5.77 1.02 11.80
CA PHE A 93 -7.20 1.27 11.91
C PHE A 93 -7.87 0.30 12.89
N LEU A 94 -7.62 -1.00 12.78
CA LEU A 94 -8.22 -2.03 13.65
C LEU A 94 -7.80 -1.85 15.12
N LYS A 95 -6.56 -1.44 15.38
CA LYS A 95 -6.07 -1.16 16.74
C LYS A 95 -6.70 0.12 17.31
N LEU A 96 -6.82 1.17 16.51
CA LEU A 96 -7.44 2.42 16.93
C LEU A 96 -8.94 2.25 17.23
N GLN A 97 -9.63 1.46 16.42
CA GLN A 97 -11.06 1.12 16.63
C GLN A 97 -11.31 0.18 17.81
N GLY A 98 -10.25 -0.36 18.43
CA GLY A 98 -10.40 -1.34 19.51
C GLY A 98 -10.88 -2.73 19.03
N LEU A 99 -10.93 -2.96 17.72
CA LEU A 99 -11.26 -4.27 17.13
C LEU A 99 -10.10 -5.26 17.25
N MET A 100 -8.90 -4.74 17.39
CA MET A 100 -7.67 -5.48 17.66
C MET A 100 -7.04 -4.96 18.95
N SER A 101 -6.38 -5.85 19.71
CA SER A 101 -5.69 -5.43 20.93
C SER A 101 -4.72 -4.27 20.64
N GLY A 102 -4.88 -3.16 21.38
CA GLY A 102 -3.98 -2.01 21.32
C GLY A 102 -2.59 -2.28 21.91
N SER A 103 -2.37 -3.44 22.57
CA SER A 103 -1.07 -3.80 23.09
C SER A 103 -0.11 -4.22 21.96
N PRO A 104 1.19 -3.95 22.09
CA PRO A 104 2.20 -4.44 21.16
C PRO A 104 2.23 -5.98 21.12
N ILE A 105 2.10 -6.56 19.92
CA ILE A 105 2.22 -8.00 19.72
C ILE A 105 3.64 -8.26 19.21
N THR A 106 4.51 -8.75 20.10
CA THR A 106 5.91 -9.02 19.77
C THR A 106 6.22 -10.50 19.90
N PHE A 107 7.11 -11.01 19.07
CA PHE A 107 7.60 -12.36 19.11
C PHE A 107 9.13 -12.42 18.93
N LYS A 108 9.76 -13.46 19.46
CA LYS A 108 11.21 -13.62 19.33
C LYS A 108 11.61 -13.79 17.86
N GLY A 109 12.60 -13.02 17.42
CA GLY A 109 13.09 -13.07 16.04
C GLY A 109 12.35 -12.16 15.05
N GLN A 110 11.46 -11.30 15.52
CA GLN A 110 10.69 -10.39 14.67
C GLN A 110 11.57 -9.43 13.84
N HIS A 111 12.58 -8.82 14.47
CA HIS A 111 13.47 -7.88 13.79
C HIS A 111 14.29 -8.54 12.66
N PRO A 112 14.97 -9.68 12.87
CA PRO A 112 15.66 -10.36 11.80
C PRO A 112 14.69 -10.87 10.71
N LEU A 113 13.48 -11.30 11.07
CA LEU A 113 12.47 -11.70 10.09
C LEU A 113 12.07 -10.51 9.20
N ASN A 114 11.76 -9.37 9.78
CA ASN A 114 11.39 -8.15 9.03
C ASN A 114 12.55 -7.69 8.13
N ALA A 115 13.79 -7.76 8.62
CA ALA A 115 14.96 -7.43 7.82
C ALA A 115 15.13 -8.38 6.64
N MET A 116 14.95 -9.69 6.83
CA MET A 116 15.02 -10.68 5.74
C MET A 116 13.94 -10.44 4.69
N ILE A 117 12.71 -10.11 5.11
CA ILE A 117 11.62 -9.82 4.17
C ILE A 117 11.91 -8.52 3.40
N LEU A 118 12.44 -7.49 4.04
CA LEU A 118 12.83 -6.26 3.37
C LEU A 118 13.94 -6.50 2.33
N ILE A 119 14.94 -7.29 2.68
CA ILE A 119 16.00 -7.69 1.74
C ILE A 119 15.40 -8.50 0.59
N SER A 120 14.44 -9.38 0.86
CA SER A 120 13.78 -10.14 -0.22
C SER A 120 12.98 -9.25 -1.19
N ILE A 121 12.36 -8.16 -0.71
CA ILE A 121 11.70 -7.17 -1.57
C ILE A 121 12.70 -6.50 -2.50
N ILE A 122 13.87 -6.12 -2.00
CA ILE A 122 14.95 -5.52 -2.82
C ILE A 122 15.43 -6.53 -3.86
N ALA A 123 15.67 -7.77 -3.45
CA ALA A 123 16.09 -8.83 -4.37
C ALA A 123 15.03 -9.14 -5.43
N LEU A 124 13.75 -9.21 -5.05
CA LEU A 124 12.63 -9.41 -5.97
C LEU A 124 12.50 -8.26 -6.97
N THR A 125 12.69 -7.02 -6.52
CA THR A 125 12.71 -5.84 -7.40
C THR A 125 13.84 -5.95 -8.41
N TYR A 126 15.04 -6.32 -7.98
CA TYR A 126 16.18 -6.53 -8.89
C TYR A 126 15.92 -7.64 -9.91
N LEU A 127 15.40 -8.80 -9.46
CA LEU A 127 15.06 -9.91 -10.35
C LEU A 127 13.93 -9.53 -11.31
N LEU A 128 12.93 -8.77 -10.85
CA LEU A 128 11.87 -8.28 -11.72
C LEU A 128 12.41 -7.34 -12.79
N CYS A 129 13.36 -6.47 -12.44
CA CYS A 129 14.00 -5.57 -13.40
C CYS A 129 14.82 -6.32 -14.47
N SER A 130 15.39 -7.48 -14.11
CA SER A 130 16.19 -8.27 -15.06
C SER A 130 15.36 -9.21 -15.94
N THR A 131 14.26 -9.78 -15.40
CA THR A 131 13.47 -10.81 -16.11
C THR A 131 12.12 -10.32 -16.62
N GLN A 132 11.59 -9.24 -16.05
CA GLN A 132 10.25 -8.69 -16.31
C GLN A 132 9.11 -9.74 -16.20
N SER A 133 9.31 -10.73 -15.31
CA SER A 133 8.37 -11.84 -15.13
C SER A 133 7.15 -11.39 -14.33
N SER A 134 5.95 -11.70 -14.83
CA SER A 134 4.70 -11.43 -14.15
C SER A 134 4.60 -12.12 -12.78
N ASN A 135 5.12 -13.35 -12.67
CA ASN A 135 5.10 -14.08 -11.41
C ASN A 135 5.90 -13.37 -10.31
N LEU A 136 7.05 -12.79 -10.65
CA LEU A 136 7.87 -12.04 -9.68
C LEU A 136 7.17 -10.78 -9.21
N PHE A 137 6.42 -10.11 -10.08
CA PHE A 137 5.61 -8.94 -9.71
C PHE A 137 4.53 -9.30 -8.68
N TRP A 138 3.80 -10.41 -8.87
CA TRP A 138 2.80 -10.87 -7.93
C TRP A 138 3.41 -11.32 -6.59
N ILE A 139 4.56 -12.01 -6.63
CA ILE A 139 5.30 -12.41 -5.42
C ILE A 139 5.75 -11.15 -4.65
N LEU A 140 6.27 -10.14 -5.35
CA LEU A 140 6.66 -8.86 -4.75
C LEU A 140 5.49 -8.21 -4.00
N LEU A 141 4.31 -8.18 -4.61
CA LEU A 141 3.10 -7.64 -3.98
C LEU A 141 2.72 -8.41 -2.71
N VAL A 142 2.65 -9.73 -2.78
CA VAL A 142 2.29 -10.58 -1.62
C VAL A 142 3.28 -10.38 -0.47
N VAL A 143 4.57 -10.40 -0.76
CA VAL A 143 5.62 -10.20 0.27
C VAL A 143 5.53 -8.80 0.87
N SER A 144 5.21 -7.79 0.07
CA SER A 144 5.03 -6.41 0.52
C SER A 144 3.78 -6.24 1.42
N PHE A 145 2.68 -6.92 1.11
CA PHE A 145 1.52 -6.96 2.02
C PHE A 145 1.88 -7.62 3.36
N LEU A 146 2.62 -8.71 3.34
CA LEU A 146 3.01 -9.43 4.56
C LEU A 146 3.90 -8.57 5.47
N ILE A 147 4.89 -7.89 4.92
CA ILE A 147 5.77 -7.05 5.74
C ILE A 147 5.00 -5.85 6.34
N GLY A 148 4.03 -5.30 5.63
CA GLY A 148 3.18 -4.23 6.17
C GLY A 148 2.43 -4.66 7.44
N PHE A 149 1.88 -5.87 7.47
CA PHE A 149 1.30 -6.44 8.69
C PHE A 149 2.35 -6.62 9.79
N LEU A 150 3.48 -7.23 9.49
CA LEU A 150 4.53 -7.56 10.46
C LEU A 150 5.20 -6.32 11.07
N LEU A 151 5.29 -5.23 10.33
CA LEU A 151 5.86 -3.97 10.83
C LEU A 151 4.95 -3.26 11.83
N ILE A 152 3.64 -3.31 11.63
CA ILE A 152 2.68 -2.51 12.42
C ILE A 152 2.11 -3.30 13.61
N ILE A 153 2.03 -4.62 13.54
CA ILE A 153 1.53 -5.48 14.63
C ILE A 153 2.24 -5.22 15.97
N PRO A 154 3.57 -5.04 16.05
CA PRO A 154 4.26 -4.84 17.33
C PRO A 154 4.12 -3.41 17.89
N ILE A 155 3.55 -2.48 17.15
CA ILE A 155 3.40 -1.10 17.57
C ILE A 155 2.13 -0.94 18.40
N GLY A 156 2.24 -0.27 19.55
CA GLY A 156 1.10 -0.02 20.42
C GLY A 156 0.08 0.95 19.83
N GLY A 157 -1.19 0.82 20.21
CA GLY A 157 -2.25 1.71 19.74
C GLY A 157 -2.02 3.19 20.08
N ALA A 158 -1.35 3.48 21.19
CA ALA A 158 -1.01 4.85 21.59
C ALA A 158 -0.01 5.52 20.63
N ASP A 159 0.87 4.74 19.98
CA ASP A 159 1.88 5.24 19.05
C ASP A 159 1.40 5.25 17.59
N MET A 160 0.19 4.75 17.31
CA MET A 160 -0.36 4.65 15.97
C MET A 160 -0.46 5.98 15.21
N PRO A 161 -0.80 7.13 15.82
CA PRO A 161 -0.83 8.40 15.08
C PRO A 161 0.53 8.78 14.48
N VAL A 162 1.62 8.46 15.18
CA VAL A 162 2.99 8.68 14.68
C VAL A 162 3.29 7.75 13.51
N VAL A 163 2.90 6.49 13.62
CA VAL A 163 3.10 5.49 12.55
C VAL A 163 2.35 5.88 11.29
N ILE A 164 1.10 6.33 11.41
CA ILE A 164 0.30 6.78 10.27
C ILE A 164 0.99 7.95 9.57
N SER A 165 1.55 8.90 10.33
CA SER A 165 2.28 10.01 9.74
C SER A 165 3.57 9.60 9.05
N MET A 166 4.23 8.53 9.50
CA MET A 166 5.42 7.97 8.85
C MET A 166 5.12 7.19 7.57
N LEU A 167 3.92 6.59 7.49
CA LEU A 167 3.48 5.87 6.29
C LEU A 167 2.99 6.82 5.18
N ASN A 168 2.70 8.06 5.53
CA ASN A 168 2.22 9.09 4.60
C ASN A 168 3.39 9.75 3.86
#